data_e783f9dcd7f756c173d2fad8ae3d4ffd
#
_entry.id   e783f9dcd7f756c173d2fad8ae3d4ffd
#
_cell.length_a   1.000
_cell.length_b   1.000
_cell.length_c   1.000
_cell.angle_alpha   90.00
_cell.angle_beta   90.00
_cell.angle_gamma   90.00
#
_symmetry.space_group_name_H-M   'P 1'
#
loop_
_entity.id
_entity.type
_entity.pdbx_description
1 polymer ?
#
loop_
_entity_poly.entity_id
_entity_poly.type
_entity_poly.pdbx_seq_one_letter_code
_entity_poly.pdbx_strand_id
1 'polypeptide(L)' 'MAWIDNLFDAKIVKKEGIVRRNKSDVRFYSSFDELLEQVRERGYHLIETGNQYVVLCNKGAITIHC' A
#
# COMPACT_ATOMS: atom_id res chain seq x y z
N MET A 1 -6.19 -15.23 8.27
CA MET A 1 -5.45 -13.97 8.23
C MET A 1 -5.89 -13.16 7.01
N ALA A 2 -6.17 -11.89 7.18
CA ALA A 2 -6.64 -11.08 6.08
C ALA A 2 -5.52 -10.83 5.06
N TRP A 3 -5.89 -10.75 3.80
CA TRP A 3 -4.95 -10.47 2.71
C TRP A 3 -4.19 -9.16 2.92
N ILE A 4 -4.87 -8.14 3.42
CA ILE A 4 -4.25 -6.83 3.70
C ILE A 4 -3.15 -6.93 4.76
N ASP A 5 -3.34 -7.77 5.77
CA ASP A 5 -2.32 -7.96 6.80
C ASP A 5 -1.04 -8.55 6.22
N ASN A 6 -1.17 -9.48 5.27
CA ASN A 6 -0.02 -10.05 4.57
C ASN A 6 0.69 -9.02 3.70
N LEU A 7 -0.06 -8.08 3.16
CA LEU A 7 0.47 -7.02 2.33
C LEU A 7 1.43 -6.12 3.12
N PHE A 8 1.17 -5.93 4.40
CA PHE A 8 2.02 -5.13 5.29
C PHE A 8 2.92 -6.01 6.15
N ASP A 9 3.58 -6.96 5.51
CA ASP A 9 4.53 -7.83 6.19
C ASP A 9 5.61 -7.04 6.92
N ALA A 10 6.01 -7.55 8.10
CA ALA A 10 6.97 -6.84 8.96
C ALA A 10 8.31 -6.58 8.28
N LYS A 11 8.74 -7.46 7.39
CA LYS A 11 10.00 -7.27 6.67
C LYS A 11 9.96 -6.07 5.75
N ILE A 12 8.84 -5.90 5.04
CA ILE A 12 8.65 -4.77 4.13
C ILE A 12 8.57 -3.46 4.92
N VAL A 13 7.83 -3.47 6.01
CA VAL A 13 7.66 -2.29 6.87
C VAL A 13 8.98 -1.87 7.49
N LYS A 14 9.77 -2.82 7.99
CA LYS A 14 11.08 -2.53 8.60
C LYS A 14 12.05 -1.90 7.62
N LYS A 15 11.99 -2.31 6.36
CA LYS A 15 12.88 -1.79 5.31
C LYS A 15 12.34 -0.50 4.68
N GLU A 16 11.22 -0.01 5.15
CA GLU A 16 10.51 1.12 4.53
C GLU A 16 10.31 0.86 3.04
N GLY A 17 9.90 -0.38 2.71
CA GLY A 17 9.84 -0.85 1.35
C GLY A 17 8.62 -0.38 0.60
N ILE A 18 8.53 -0.82 -0.64
CA ILE A 18 7.43 -0.50 -1.54
C ILE A 18 6.64 -1.76 -1.80
N VAL A 19 5.33 -1.69 -1.63
CA VAL A 19 4.41 -2.77 -1.94
C VAL A 19 3.62 -2.40 -3.18
N ARG A 20 3.60 -3.31 -4.17
CA ARG A 20 2.84 -3.11 -5.41
C ARG A 20 1.81 -4.23 -5.54
N ARG A 21 0.60 -3.86 -5.89
CA ARG A 21 -0.49 -4.82 -6.11
C ARG A 21 -1.33 -4.38 -7.28
N ASN A 22 -1.76 -5.34 -8.10
CA ASN A 22 -2.65 -5.05 -9.21
C ASN A 22 -4.01 -4.60 -8.69
N LYS A 23 -4.65 -3.69 -9.40
CA LYS A 23 -5.99 -3.23 -9.03
C LYS A 23 -7.00 -4.38 -8.99
N SER A 24 -6.86 -5.35 -9.90
CA SER A 24 -7.72 -6.51 -9.91
C SER A 24 -7.57 -7.36 -8.66
N ASP A 25 -6.35 -7.53 -8.15
CA ASP A 25 -6.11 -8.27 -6.92
C ASP A 25 -6.73 -7.55 -5.71
N VAL A 26 -6.59 -6.25 -5.66
CA VAL A 26 -7.18 -5.46 -4.58
C VAL A 26 -8.71 -5.62 -4.57
N ARG A 27 -9.33 -5.55 -5.74
CA ARG A 27 -10.78 -5.72 -5.86
C ARG A 27 -11.23 -7.13 -5.52
N PHE A 28 -10.41 -8.13 -5.84
CA PHE A 28 -10.74 -9.53 -5.61
C PHE A 28 -10.67 -9.89 -4.12
N TYR A 29 -9.60 -9.48 -3.43
CA TYR A 29 -9.35 -9.86 -2.05
C TYR A 29 -9.86 -8.85 -1.03
N SER A 30 -10.14 -7.63 -1.46
CA SER A 30 -10.49 -6.54 -0.56
C SER A 30 -11.26 -5.47 -1.34
N SER A 31 -11.04 -4.21 -1.00
CA SER A 31 -11.57 -3.07 -1.75
C SER A 31 -10.55 -1.93 -1.68
N PHE A 32 -10.71 -0.98 -2.60
CA PHE A 32 -9.85 0.22 -2.57
C PHE A 32 -10.05 0.99 -1.26
N ASP A 33 -11.29 1.13 -0.81
CA ASP A 33 -11.60 1.87 0.42
C ASP A 33 -10.93 1.24 1.63
N GLU A 34 -10.96 -0.09 1.72
CA GLU A 34 -10.31 -0.81 2.80
C GLU A 34 -8.79 -0.66 2.75
N LEU A 35 -8.20 -0.77 1.55
CA LEU A 35 -6.78 -0.56 1.38
C LEU A 35 -6.37 0.86 1.78
N LEU A 36 -7.12 1.85 1.33
CA LEU A 36 -6.86 3.25 1.65
C LEU A 36 -6.93 3.49 3.16
N GLU A 37 -7.94 2.95 3.82
CA GLU A 37 -8.10 3.08 5.26
C GLU A 37 -6.90 2.49 6.01
N GLN A 38 -6.46 1.29 5.62
CA GLN A 38 -5.33 0.63 6.26
C GLN A 38 -4.03 1.38 6.03
N VAL A 39 -3.84 1.92 4.84
CA VAL A 39 -2.67 2.74 4.54
C VAL A 39 -2.65 3.99 5.39
N ARG A 40 -3.79 4.65 5.52
CA ARG A 40 -3.91 5.87 6.32
C ARG A 40 -3.69 5.62 7.81
N GLU A 41 -4.23 4.53 8.34
CA GLU A 41 -4.05 4.16 9.74
C GLU A 41 -2.58 3.95 10.08
N ARG A 42 -1.80 3.43 9.14
CA ARG A 42 -0.38 3.20 9.34
C ARG A 42 0.48 4.42 9.07
N GLY A 43 -0.12 5.48 8.53
CA GLY A 43 0.61 6.69 8.18
C GLY A 43 1.48 6.53 6.95
N TYR A 44 1.17 5.56 6.09
CA TYR A 44 1.90 5.33 4.84
C TYR A 44 1.29 6.15 3.71
N HIS A 45 1.88 6.01 2.52
CA HIS A 45 1.42 6.72 1.33
C HIS A 45 0.92 5.73 0.29
N LEU A 46 -0.15 6.08 -0.40
CA LEU A 46 -0.74 5.25 -1.45
C LEU A 46 -0.70 6.02 -2.76
N ILE A 47 -0.14 5.38 -3.79
CA ILE A 47 -0.05 5.96 -5.13
C ILE A 47 -0.82 5.04 -6.08
N GLU A 48 -1.59 5.64 -6.97
CA GLU A 48 -2.33 4.90 -7.97
C GLU A 48 -1.68 5.09 -9.35
N THR A 49 -1.45 3.98 -10.04
CA THR A 49 -1.02 3.99 -11.44
C THR A 49 -2.18 3.54 -12.32
N GLY A 50 -1.95 3.36 -13.61
CA GLY A 50 -3.01 2.91 -14.53
C GLY A 50 -3.62 1.56 -14.16
N ASN A 51 -2.81 0.62 -13.65
CA ASN A 51 -3.26 -0.74 -13.37
C ASN A 51 -2.83 -1.28 -12.01
N GLN A 52 -2.16 -0.47 -11.19
CA GLN A 52 -1.62 -0.92 -9.91
C GLN A 52 -1.84 0.11 -8.81
N TYR A 53 -1.84 -0.38 -7.57
CA TYR A 53 -1.69 0.45 -6.39
C TYR A 53 -0.30 0.23 -5.81
N VAL A 54 0.38 1.32 -5.46
CA VAL A 54 1.71 1.30 -4.88
C VAL A 54 1.64 1.89 -3.49
N VAL A 55 2.05 1.12 -2.49
CA VAL A 55 2.08 1.58 -1.11
C VAL A 55 3.52 1.84 -0.71
N LEU A 56 3.80 3.05 -0.29
CA LEU A 56 5.11 3.41 0.25
C LEU A 56 5.04 3.29 1.77
N CYS A 57 5.70 2.26 2.30
CA CYS A 57 5.70 1.98 3.73
C CYS A 57 6.67 2.92 4.45
N ASN A 58 6.40 4.21 4.33
CA ASN A 58 7.24 5.25 4.88
C ASN A 58 6.35 6.37 5.40
N LYS A 59 6.57 6.77 6.65
CA LYS A 59 5.81 7.82 7.30
C LYS A 59 6.32 9.22 7.00
N GLY A 60 7.47 9.32 6.34
CA GLY A 60 8.07 10.61 6.00
C GLY A 60 7.38 11.29 4.83
N ALA A 61 7.80 12.51 4.54
CA ALA A 61 7.29 13.25 3.40
C ALA A 61 7.81 12.64 2.10
N ILE A 62 6.99 12.73 1.04
CA ILE A 62 7.37 12.28 -0.29
C ILE A 62 7.67 13.49 -1.15
N THR A 63 8.80 13.44 -1.86
CA THR A 63 9.16 14.46 -2.83
C THR A 63 9.06 13.85 -4.23
N ILE A 64 8.29 14.47 -5.09
CA ILE A 64 8.11 14.04 -6.46
C ILE A 64 8.87 15.00 -7.36
N HIS A 65 9.83 14.48 -8.11
CA HIS A 65 10.69 15.30 -8.98
C HIS A 65 10.16 15.42 -10.40
N CYS A 66 9.35 14.47 -10.84
CA CYS A 66 8.71 14.55 -12.16
C CYS A 66 7.59 13.53 -12.34
#